data_8b96978015ce326a9e541eb140f33237
#
_entry.id   8b96978015ce326a9e541eb140f33237
#
_cell.length_a   1.000
_cell.length_b   1.000
_cell.length_c   1.000
_cell.angle_alpha   90.00
_cell.angle_beta   90.00
_cell.angle_gamma   90.00
#
_symmetry.space_group_name_H-M   'P 1'
#
loop_
_entity.id
_entity.type
_entity.pdbx_description
1 polymer ?
#
loop_
_entity_poly.entity_id
_entity_poly.type
_entity_poly.pdbx_seq_one_letter_code
_entity_poly.pdbx_strand_id
1 'polypeptide(L)'
;MRRRRQQKMTSRNGFAVLFKDGTVSARNRRKIYSVRHINSHILKKGSSRPAVCQIVGYKNSGKTTLLCELIPLLRKKGCTVAVIKHDGHDFEMDHEGTDTWKQRQAGASAVAITSAARTSVIQERTSSLAELIEAFAGYDYVLVEGFKQEPYPKIVLLRREEDIPLLEEASNIVATAFWDSIRGMELPEIPGIHRFAVNDSLEIANLLWQQRFYFQNFNI
;
A
#
# COMPACT_ATOMS: atom_id res chain seq x y z
N MET A 1 -12.55 60.90 -25.10
CA MET A 1 -11.87 60.03 -24.15
C MET A 1 -12.89 59.31 -23.27
N ARG A 2 -13.25 58.07 -23.55
CA ARG A 2 -14.17 57.26 -22.73
C ARG A 2 -13.37 56.14 -22.09
N ARG A 3 -13.19 56.22 -20.72
CA ARG A 3 -12.58 55.13 -19.91
C ARG A 3 -13.58 53.97 -19.81
N ARG A 4 -13.25 52.80 -20.35
CA ARG A 4 -13.97 51.56 -20.09
C ARG A 4 -13.60 51.03 -18.70
N ARG A 5 -14.59 50.94 -17.82
CA ARG A 5 -14.50 50.26 -16.53
C ARG A 5 -14.42 48.73 -16.79
N GLN A 6 -13.38 48.11 -16.27
CA GLN A 6 -13.31 46.64 -16.16
C GLN A 6 -14.21 46.18 -15.01
N GLN A 7 -15.20 45.38 -15.30
CA GLN A 7 -15.96 44.69 -14.29
C GLN A 7 -15.24 43.38 -13.92
N LYS A 8 -14.86 43.28 -12.66
CA LYS A 8 -14.35 42.03 -12.05
C LYS A 8 -15.54 41.21 -11.56
N MET A 9 -15.85 40.10 -12.22
CA MET A 9 -16.75 39.10 -11.67
C MET A 9 -15.92 38.05 -10.91
N THR A 10 -16.11 37.99 -9.62
CA THR A 10 -15.58 36.93 -8.77
C THR A 10 -16.63 35.82 -8.69
N SER A 11 -16.31 34.65 -9.21
CA SER A 11 -17.12 33.45 -8.96
C SER A 11 -16.78 32.88 -7.56
N ARG A 12 -17.78 32.33 -6.88
CA ARG A 12 -17.65 31.79 -5.53
C ARG A 12 -16.70 30.54 -5.41
N ASN A 13 -16.09 30.09 -6.50
CA ASN A 13 -15.23 28.92 -6.56
C ASN A 13 -13.76 29.18 -6.93
N GLY A 14 -13.27 30.39 -6.72
CA GLY A 14 -11.81 30.68 -6.74
C GLY A 14 -11.11 30.58 -8.10
N PHE A 15 -11.82 30.55 -9.24
CA PHE A 15 -11.21 30.61 -10.57
C PHE A 15 -11.21 32.03 -11.11
N ALA A 16 -10.03 32.60 -11.31
CA ALA A 16 -9.86 33.85 -12.05
C ALA A 16 -9.70 33.52 -13.54
N VAL A 17 -10.65 33.93 -14.37
CA VAL A 17 -10.54 33.88 -15.84
C VAL A 17 -10.09 35.27 -16.31
N LEU A 18 -8.89 35.37 -16.86
CA LEU A 18 -8.37 36.58 -17.52
C LEU A 18 -8.67 36.48 -19.00
N PHE A 19 -9.47 37.40 -19.49
CA PHE A 19 -9.70 37.59 -20.93
C PHE A 19 -8.74 38.66 -21.46
N LYS A 20 -7.94 38.35 -22.43
CA LYS A 20 -7.19 39.26 -23.28
C LYS A 20 -7.50 38.89 -24.72
N ASP A 21 -8.06 39.83 -25.43
CA ASP A 21 -8.20 39.83 -26.91
C ASP A 21 -9.06 38.72 -27.55
N GLY A 22 -10.20 38.41 -26.96
CA GLY A 22 -11.29 37.73 -27.69
C GLY A 22 -11.00 36.30 -28.22
N THR A 23 -9.85 35.73 -27.91
CA THR A 23 -9.51 34.35 -28.31
C THR A 23 -9.42 33.40 -27.12
N VAL A 24 -10.24 32.33 -27.10
CA VAL A 24 -10.19 31.27 -26.10
C VAL A 24 -9.09 30.30 -26.50
N SER A 25 -7.91 30.39 -25.87
CA SER A 25 -6.87 29.39 -26.00
C SER A 25 -7.04 28.34 -24.89
N ALA A 26 -7.71 27.25 -25.20
CA ALA A 26 -7.75 26.05 -24.33
C ALA A 26 -6.43 25.29 -24.43
N ARG A 27 -5.42 25.69 -23.64
CA ARG A 27 -4.27 24.82 -23.43
C ARG A 27 -4.64 23.72 -22.45
N ASN A 28 -4.93 22.56 -23.02
CA ASN A 28 -5.17 21.31 -22.30
C ASN A 28 -3.87 20.85 -21.60
N ARG A 29 -3.56 21.43 -20.42
CA ARG A 29 -2.62 20.79 -19.49
C ARG A 29 -3.41 19.71 -18.76
N ARG A 30 -3.25 18.47 -19.16
CA ARG A 30 -3.62 17.31 -18.34
C ARG A 30 -2.91 17.45 -16.99
N LYS A 31 -3.60 18.02 -15.99
CA LYS A 31 -3.18 17.87 -14.60
C LYS A 31 -3.40 16.42 -14.25
N ILE A 32 -2.32 15.68 -14.17
CA ILE A 32 -2.33 14.36 -13.53
C ILE A 32 -2.65 14.63 -12.07
N TYR A 33 -3.90 14.39 -11.68
CA TYR A 33 -4.29 14.40 -10.27
C TYR A 33 -3.66 13.16 -9.63
N SER A 34 -2.54 13.35 -8.97
CA SER A 34 -1.91 12.35 -8.12
C SER A 34 -2.90 11.96 -7.01
N VAL A 35 -2.89 10.71 -6.60
CA VAL A 35 -3.61 10.16 -5.44
C VAL A 35 -3.42 10.98 -4.16
N ARG A 36 -2.40 11.83 -4.10
CA ARG A 36 -2.11 12.81 -3.03
C ARG A 36 -3.30 13.68 -2.61
N HIS A 37 -4.25 13.97 -3.52
CA HIS A 37 -5.35 14.88 -3.22
C HIS A 37 -6.58 14.23 -2.56
N ILE A 38 -6.71 12.91 -2.65
CA ILE A 38 -7.82 12.19 -2.00
C ILE A 38 -7.54 11.98 -0.51
N ASN A 39 -6.27 11.87 -0.11
CA ASN A 39 -5.85 11.57 1.26
C ASN A 39 -5.60 12.78 2.18
N SER A 40 -5.59 14.02 1.67
CA SER A 40 -5.18 15.20 2.46
C SER A 40 -6.12 15.53 3.64
N HIS A 41 -7.33 15.02 3.68
CA HIS A 41 -8.27 15.25 4.77
C HIS A 41 -8.35 14.14 5.84
N ILE A 42 -7.78 12.96 5.56
CA ILE A 42 -7.87 11.81 6.49
C ILE A 42 -6.61 11.69 7.35
N LEU A 43 -5.48 12.28 6.94
CA LEU A 43 -4.17 11.99 7.52
C LEU A 43 -3.46 13.25 8.03
N LYS A 44 -3.93 13.78 9.19
CA LYS A 44 -3.11 14.67 10.03
C LYS A 44 -2.73 13.96 11.32
N LYS A 45 -1.74 13.09 11.23
CA LYS A 45 -0.89 12.72 12.35
C LYS A 45 0.54 12.59 11.82
N GLY A 46 1.45 13.40 12.33
CA GLY A 46 2.90 13.49 12.11
C GLY A 46 3.47 12.84 10.85
N SER A 47 4.28 13.56 10.12
CA SER A 47 4.93 13.19 8.84
C SER A 47 6.02 12.10 8.98
N SER A 48 5.77 11.02 9.70
CA SER A 48 6.69 9.88 9.71
C SER A 48 6.27 8.86 8.65
N ARG A 49 7.23 8.38 7.87
CA ARG A 49 7.00 7.27 6.93
C ARG A 49 6.47 6.06 7.70
N PRO A 50 5.56 5.24 7.12
CA PRO A 50 5.13 4.01 7.77
C PRO A 50 6.30 3.02 7.87
N ALA A 51 6.27 2.16 8.89
CA ALA A 51 7.14 0.99 8.92
C ALA A 51 6.64 -0.02 7.88
N VAL A 52 7.47 -0.33 6.88
CA VAL A 52 7.10 -1.23 5.78
C VAL A 52 7.73 -2.59 5.98
N CYS A 53 6.93 -3.65 5.98
CA CYS A 53 7.42 -5.03 6.02
C CYS A 53 6.68 -5.89 4.99
N GLN A 54 7.44 -6.60 4.16
CA GLN A 54 6.90 -7.57 3.22
C GLN A 54 6.81 -8.96 3.89
N ILE A 55 5.71 -9.66 3.60
CA ILE A 55 5.52 -11.07 3.94
C ILE A 55 5.52 -11.84 2.62
N VAL A 56 6.57 -12.60 2.39
CA VAL A 56 6.80 -13.32 1.12
C VAL A 56 6.86 -14.83 1.34
N GLY A 57 6.56 -15.58 0.30
CA GLY A 57 6.49 -17.03 0.30
C GLY A 57 5.66 -17.50 -0.87
N TYR A 58 5.77 -18.78 -1.24
CA TYR A 58 4.97 -19.35 -2.32
C TYR A 58 3.49 -19.48 -1.96
N LYS A 59 2.67 -19.90 -2.91
CA LYS A 59 1.23 -20.12 -2.71
C LYS A 59 0.99 -21.09 -1.54
N ASN A 60 0.02 -20.78 -0.69
CA ASN A 60 -0.36 -21.58 0.48
C ASN A 60 0.74 -21.72 1.57
N SER A 61 1.72 -20.81 1.61
CA SER A 61 2.74 -20.82 2.68
C SER A 61 2.26 -20.24 4.02
N GLY A 62 1.04 -19.67 4.10
CA GLY A 62 0.48 -19.10 5.33
C GLY A 62 0.60 -17.59 5.46
N LYS A 63 1.00 -16.87 4.41
CA LYS A 63 1.18 -15.39 4.42
C LYS A 63 -0.04 -14.64 4.97
N THR A 64 -1.20 -14.92 4.39
CA THR A 64 -2.45 -14.25 4.79
C THR A 64 -2.82 -14.57 6.24
N THR A 65 -2.60 -15.82 6.69
CA THR A 65 -2.84 -16.22 8.09
C THR A 65 -1.95 -15.43 9.03
N LEU A 66 -0.64 -15.40 8.76
CA LEU A 66 0.30 -14.63 9.57
C LEU A 66 -0.08 -13.15 9.63
N LEU A 67 -0.42 -12.54 8.50
CA LEU A 67 -0.89 -11.15 8.47
C LEU A 67 -2.12 -10.91 9.34
N CYS A 68 -3.11 -11.80 9.26
CA CYS A 68 -4.32 -11.73 10.08
C CYS A 68 -4.04 -11.86 11.59
N GLU A 69 -2.94 -12.52 11.99
CA GLU A 69 -2.49 -12.61 13.38
C GLU A 69 -1.67 -11.38 13.80
N LEU A 70 -0.79 -10.86 12.94
CA LEU A 70 0.05 -9.71 13.23
C LEU A 70 -0.76 -8.41 13.39
N ILE A 71 -1.80 -8.21 12.58
CA ILE A 71 -2.62 -7.00 12.61
C ILE A 71 -3.21 -6.73 14.01
N PRO A 72 -3.92 -7.65 14.66
CA PRO A 72 -4.46 -7.38 15.99
C PRO A 72 -3.37 -7.20 17.05
N LEU A 73 -2.21 -7.87 16.92
CA LEU A 73 -1.09 -7.72 17.84
C LEU A 73 -0.48 -6.31 17.77
N LEU A 74 -0.26 -5.79 16.55
CA LEU A 74 0.22 -4.42 16.35
C LEU A 74 -0.83 -3.39 16.78
N ARG A 75 -2.11 -3.65 16.53
CA ARG A 75 -3.20 -2.77 17.00
C ARG A 75 -3.29 -2.70 18.51
N LYS A 76 -3.07 -3.79 19.25
CA LYS A 76 -2.98 -3.80 20.71
C LYS A 76 -1.84 -2.93 21.23
N LYS A 77 -0.78 -2.71 20.45
CA LYS A 77 0.32 -1.77 20.76
C LYS A 77 -0.02 -0.32 20.37
N GLY A 78 -1.26 -0.02 19.97
CA GLY A 78 -1.73 1.32 19.60
C GLY A 78 -1.42 1.73 18.17
N CYS A 79 -0.97 0.81 17.31
CA CYS A 79 -0.60 1.12 15.94
C CYS A 79 -1.80 1.01 14.98
N THR A 80 -1.80 1.88 13.98
CA THR A 80 -2.65 1.74 12.78
C THR A 80 -1.89 0.92 11.73
N VAL A 81 -2.61 -0.03 11.08
CA VAL A 81 -2.00 -0.96 10.12
C VAL A 81 -2.77 -0.90 8.80
N ALA A 82 -2.06 -0.66 7.71
CA ALA A 82 -2.53 -0.85 6.35
C ALA A 82 -1.94 -2.15 5.76
N VAL A 83 -2.64 -2.74 4.82
CA VAL A 83 -2.19 -3.95 4.11
C VAL A 83 -2.24 -3.70 2.62
N ILE A 84 -1.17 -4.10 1.94
CA ILE A 84 -1.09 -4.16 0.48
C ILE A 84 -0.94 -5.63 0.10
N LYS A 85 -1.78 -6.13 -0.79
CA LYS A 85 -1.66 -7.47 -1.33
C LYS A 85 -1.39 -7.41 -2.83
N HIS A 86 -0.39 -8.17 -3.28
CA HIS A 86 -0.15 -8.43 -4.70
C HIS A 86 -0.80 -9.76 -5.07
N ASP A 87 -1.70 -9.71 -6.05
CA ASP A 87 -2.19 -10.91 -6.70
C ASP A 87 -1.50 -11.05 -8.07
N GLY A 88 -1.05 -12.25 -8.40
CA GLY A 88 -0.44 -12.55 -9.70
C GLY A 88 -1.46 -12.74 -10.82
N HIS A 89 -2.74 -12.67 -10.51
CA HIS A 89 -3.85 -12.82 -11.44
C HIS A 89 -4.80 -11.63 -11.34
N ASP A 90 -5.62 -11.42 -12.35
CA ASP A 90 -6.69 -10.45 -12.30
C ASP A 90 -7.65 -10.77 -11.15
N PHE A 91 -8.09 -9.72 -10.47
CA PHE A 91 -9.00 -9.83 -9.33
C PHE A 91 -10.20 -8.91 -9.50
N GLU A 92 -11.32 -9.31 -8.96
CA GLU A 92 -12.52 -8.48 -8.86
C GLU A 92 -12.87 -8.26 -7.39
N MET A 93 -13.04 -7.00 -7.00
CA MET A 93 -13.45 -6.60 -5.64
C MET A 93 -14.86 -6.04 -5.59
N ASP A 94 -15.44 -5.72 -6.74
CA ASP A 94 -16.81 -5.24 -6.86
C ASP A 94 -17.76 -6.43 -7.12
N HIS A 95 -19.03 -6.23 -6.89
CA HIS A 95 -20.04 -7.25 -7.18
C HIS A 95 -20.74 -6.93 -8.47
N GLU A 96 -20.88 -7.93 -9.35
CA GLU A 96 -21.63 -7.83 -10.59
C GLU A 96 -23.04 -7.28 -10.33
N GLY A 97 -23.46 -6.32 -11.16
CA GLY A 97 -24.77 -5.69 -11.07
C GLY A 97 -24.88 -4.51 -10.10
N THR A 98 -23.84 -4.19 -9.32
CA THR A 98 -23.81 -2.96 -8.52
C THR A 98 -23.66 -1.72 -9.40
N ASP A 99 -23.95 -0.53 -8.86
CA ASP A 99 -23.84 0.71 -9.65
C ASP A 99 -22.37 1.03 -9.98
N THR A 100 -21.44 0.79 -9.06
CA THR A 100 -20.00 0.96 -9.29
C THR A 100 -19.49 0.00 -10.37
N TRP A 101 -19.91 -1.25 -10.32
CA TRP A 101 -19.59 -2.24 -11.36
C TRP A 101 -20.11 -1.80 -12.74
N LYS A 102 -21.39 -1.38 -12.84
CA LYS A 102 -21.97 -0.88 -14.10
C LYS A 102 -21.24 0.33 -14.65
N GLN A 103 -20.82 1.27 -13.77
CA GLN A 103 -20.04 2.44 -14.17
C GLN A 103 -18.67 2.06 -14.73
N ARG A 104 -17.98 1.06 -14.14
CA ARG A 104 -16.74 0.51 -14.68
C ARG A 104 -16.95 -0.17 -16.02
N GLN A 105 -17.98 -1.01 -16.16
CA GLN A 105 -18.33 -1.65 -17.44
C GLN A 105 -18.68 -0.63 -18.53
N ALA A 106 -19.19 0.54 -18.17
CA ALA A 106 -19.42 1.66 -19.08
C ALA A 106 -18.15 2.42 -19.47
N GLY A 107 -16.98 2.04 -18.95
CA GLY A 107 -15.66 2.58 -19.31
C GLY A 107 -15.11 3.64 -18.35
N ALA A 108 -15.61 3.74 -17.13
CA ALA A 108 -15.00 4.60 -16.13
C ALA A 108 -13.60 4.08 -15.76
N SER A 109 -12.56 4.94 -15.89
CA SER A 109 -11.18 4.59 -15.55
C SER A 109 -10.93 4.52 -14.04
N ALA A 110 -11.84 5.04 -13.22
CA ALA A 110 -11.84 4.91 -11.78
C ALA A 110 -13.24 5.14 -11.23
N VAL A 111 -13.58 4.45 -10.15
CA VAL A 111 -14.79 4.68 -9.37
C VAL A 111 -14.45 4.79 -7.89
N ALA A 112 -15.18 5.60 -7.17
CA ALA A 112 -15.09 5.69 -5.72
C ALA A 112 -16.48 5.65 -5.12
N ILE A 113 -16.64 4.87 -4.06
CA ILE A 113 -17.84 4.83 -3.24
C ILE A 113 -17.48 5.17 -1.80
N THR A 114 -18.26 6.03 -1.18
CA THR A 114 -18.05 6.42 0.21
C THR A 114 -19.35 6.39 1.00
N SER A 115 -19.22 6.08 2.29
CA SER A 115 -20.29 6.13 3.28
C SER A 115 -19.79 6.85 4.54
N ALA A 116 -20.61 6.96 5.57
CA ALA A 116 -20.19 7.50 6.87
C ALA A 116 -19.09 6.66 7.56
N ALA A 117 -18.90 5.39 7.15
CA ALA A 117 -18.00 4.45 7.83
C ALA A 117 -16.78 4.02 6.99
N ARG A 118 -16.85 4.11 5.67
CA ARG A 118 -15.79 3.58 4.78
C ARG A 118 -15.79 4.23 3.42
N THR A 119 -14.64 4.17 2.77
CA THR A 119 -14.45 4.55 1.36
C THR A 119 -13.74 3.40 0.64
N SER A 120 -14.18 3.10 -0.60
CA SER A 120 -13.49 2.22 -1.53
C SER A 120 -13.20 2.98 -2.81
N VAL A 121 -12.03 2.71 -3.41
CA VAL A 121 -11.61 3.28 -4.70
C VAL A 121 -11.08 2.14 -5.55
N ILE A 122 -11.59 2.02 -6.75
CA ILE A 122 -11.10 1.08 -7.76
C ILE A 122 -10.58 1.91 -8.94
N GLN A 123 -9.38 1.60 -9.39
CA GLN A 123 -8.74 2.25 -10.54
C GLN A 123 -8.36 1.19 -11.57
N GLU A 124 -8.74 1.40 -12.83
CA GLU A 124 -8.41 0.52 -13.94
C GLU A 124 -6.97 0.80 -14.44
N ARG A 125 -6.01 0.64 -13.53
CA ARG A 125 -4.57 0.78 -13.81
C ARG A 125 -3.73 0.03 -12.78
N THR A 126 -2.55 -0.40 -13.18
CA THR A 126 -1.52 -0.87 -12.27
C THR A 126 -0.97 0.27 -11.40
N SER A 127 -0.60 -0.07 -10.17
CA SER A 127 0.14 0.83 -9.27
C SER A 127 1.41 0.14 -8.81
N SER A 128 2.51 0.89 -8.74
CA SER A 128 3.75 0.40 -8.13
C SER A 128 3.57 0.25 -6.62
N LEU A 129 4.39 -0.60 -5.99
CA LEU A 129 4.39 -0.74 -4.54
C LEU A 129 4.71 0.59 -3.85
N ALA A 130 5.62 1.38 -4.39
CA ALA A 130 5.97 2.70 -3.86
C ALA A 130 4.78 3.68 -3.87
N GLU A 131 3.99 3.73 -4.96
CA GLU A 131 2.75 4.55 -5.01
C GLU A 131 1.73 4.10 -3.96
N LEU A 132 1.57 2.79 -3.75
CA LEU A 132 0.64 2.25 -2.75
C LEU A 132 1.10 2.55 -1.33
N ILE A 133 2.41 2.45 -1.03
CA ILE A 133 2.97 2.80 0.26
C ILE A 133 2.79 4.31 0.52
N GLU A 134 3.03 5.17 -0.47
CA GLU A 134 2.80 6.61 -0.34
C GLU A 134 1.32 6.92 -0.06
N ALA A 135 0.39 6.22 -0.70
CA ALA A 135 -1.04 6.36 -0.42
C ALA A 135 -1.40 6.01 1.04
N PHE A 136 -0.59 5.16 1.69
CA PHE A 136 -0.77 4.76 3.10
C PHE A 136 0.22 5.45 4.06
N ALA A 137 0.82 6.58 3.69
CA ALA A 137 1.81 7.29 4.52
C ALA A 137 1.30 7.72 5.91
N GLY A 138 -0.02 7.75 6.13
CA GLY A 138 -0.61 8.10 7.43
C GLY A 138 -0.79 6.94 8.40
N TYR A 139 -0.42 5.72 8.01
CA TYR A 139 -0.47 4.56 8.88
C TYR A 139 0.86 4.35 9.59
N ASP A 140 0.83 3.69 10.75
CA ASP A 140 2.05 3.35 11.48
C ASP A 140 2.82 2.20 10.83
N TYR A 141 2.09 1.23 10.26
CA TYR A 141 2.63 0.10 9.51
C TYR A 141 1.94 -0.08 8.17
N VAL A 142 2.72 -0.46 7.17
CA VAL A 142 2.26 -1.02 5.90
C VAL A 142 2.82 -2.45 5.80
N LEU A 143 1.95 -3.43 5.97
CA LEU A 143 2.28 -4.84 5.77
C LEU A 143 1.96 -5.22 4.33
N VAL A 144 2.92 -5.83 3.64
CA VAL A 144 2.81 -6.13 2.21
C VAL A 144 2.81 -7.63 1.99
N GLU A 145 1.72 -8.18 1.47
CA GLU A 145 1.65 -9.59 1.04
C GLU A 145 2.12 -9.72 -0.40
N GLY A 146 3.24 -10.40 -0.62
CA GLY A 146 3.80 -10.61 -1.95
C GLY A 146 4.82 -9.55 -2.35
N PHE A 147 4.85 -9.19 -3.63
CA PHE A 147 5.87 -8.28 -4.21
C PHE A 147 7.31 -8.76 -3.94
N LYS A 148 7.58 -10.07 -4.02
CA LYS A 148 8.82 -10.69 -3.54
C LYS A 148 10.11 -10.08 -4.13
N GLN A 149 10.05 -9.46 -5.30
CA GLN A 149 11.18 -8.83 -5.96
C GLN A 149 11.45 -7.38 -5.51
N GLU A 150 10.48 -6.75 -4.81
CA GLU A 150 10.67 -5.40 -4.32
C GLU A 150 11.68 -5.36 -3.15
N PRO A 151 12.47 -4.28 -2.98
CA PRO A 151 13.62 -4.28 -2.07
C PRO A 151 13.31 -4.00 -0.59
N TYR A 152 12.05 -3.99 -0.17
CA TYR A 152 11.70 -3.72 1.23
C TYR A 152 12.09 -4.86 2.17
N PRO A 153 12.29 -4.58 3.50
CA PRO A 153 12.56 -5.61 4.50
C PRO A 153 11.48 -6.70 4.52
N LYS A 154 11.91 -7.96 4.56
CA LYS A 154 11.03 -9.12 4.36
C LYS A 154 11.09 -10.12 5.49
N ILE A 155 9.94 -10.73 5.74
CA ILE A 155 9.80 -12.01 6.44
C ILE A 155 9.47 -13.06 5.39
N VAL A 156 10.31 -14.08 5.27
CA VAL A 156 10.15 -15.16 4.30
C VAL A 156 9.50 -16.36 4.96
N LEU A 157 8.36 -16.81 4.43
CA LEU A 157 7.67 -18.02 4.90
C LEU A 157 8.10 -19.23 4.08
N LEU A 158 8.54 -20.26 4.79
CA LEU A 158 8.98 -21.54 4.24
C LEU A 158 8.07 -22.66 4.76
N ARG A 159 7.45 -23.42 3.88
CA ARG A 159 6.55 -24.51 4.22
C ARG A 159 7.11 -25.89 3.90
N ARG A 160 7.93 -25.97 2.87
CA ARG A 160 8.50 -27.21 2.34
C ARG A 160 9.89 -26.95 1.78
N GLU A 161 10.61 -28.01 1.49
CA GLU A 161 12.00 -27.94 1.01
C GLU A 161 12.14 -27.11 -0.27
N GLU A 162 11.18 -27.23 -1.18
CA GLU A 162 11.16 -26.47 -2.44
C GLU A 162 11.02 -24.97 -2.25
N ASP A 163 10.71 -24.50 -1.05
CA ASP A 163 10.63 -23.08 -0.73
C ASP A 163 12.01 -22.48 -0.35
N ILE A 164 13.00 -23.33 -0.03
CA ILE A 164 14.33 -22.90 0.44
C ILE A 164 15.06 -21.97 -0.55
N PRO A 165 15.02 -22.19 -1.88
CA PRO A 165 15.66 -21.29 -2.85
C PRO A 165 15.18 -19.84 -2.75
N LEU A 166 14.00 -19.59 -2.20
CA LEU A 166 13.51 -18.24 -1.98
C LEU A 166 14.40 -17.41 -1.05
N LEU A 167 15.18 -18.06 -0.19
CA LEU A 167 16.15 -17.38 0.69
C LEU A 167 17.33 -16.81 -0.09
N GLU A 168 17.68 -17.38 -1.23
CA GLU A 168 18.73 -16.87 -2.12
C GLU A 168 18.21 -15.81 -3.08
N GLU A 169 16.94 -15.95 -3.49
CA GLU A 169 16.28 -15.03 -4.43
C GLU A 169 15.86 -13.71 -3.80
N ALA A 170 15.49 -13.73 -2.50
CA ALA A 170 14.90 -12.58 -1.83
C ALA A 170 15.98 -11.67 -1.23
N SER A 171 15.87 -10.37 -1.50
CA SER A 171 16.72 -9.35 -0.86
C SER A 171 16.15 -8.90 0.47
N ASN A 172 17.01 -8.35 1.35
CA ASN A 172 16.63 -7.67 2.59
C ASN A 172 15.76 -8.52 3.53
N ILE A 173 16.11 -9.80 3.67
CA ILE A 173 15.46 -10.72 4.61
C ILE A 173 15.84 -10.30 6.03
N VAL A 174 14.84 -10.05 6.89
CA VAL A 174 15.02 -9.74 8.31
C VAL A 174 14.64 -10.91 9.21
N ALA A 175 13.76 -11.77 8.72
CA ALA A 175 13.35 -12.97 9.42
C ALA A 175 12.89 -14.06 8.45
N THR A 176 12.93 -15.30 8.93
CA THR A 176 12.25 -16.45 8.32
C THR A 176 11.22 -16.99 9.30
N ALA A 177 10.07 -17.43 8.78
CA ALA A 177 9.07 -18.17 9.53
C ALA A 177 8.82 -19.51 8.82
N PHE A 178 8.97 -20.60 9.53
CA PHE A 178 8.94 -21.94 8.92
C PHE A 178 7.92 -22.86 9.59
N TRP A 179 7.37 -23.74 8.80
CA TRP A 179 6.46 -24.80 9.24
C TRP A 179 7.24 -25.96 9.85
N ASP A 180 6.60 -26.71 10.75
CA ASP A 180 7.21 -27.88 11.36
C ASP A 180 7.65 -28.96 10.35
N SER A 181 7.06 -28.97 9.16
CA SER A 181 7.43 -29.86 8.05
C SER A 181 8.89 -29.74 7.58
N ILE A 182 9.52 -28.59 7.81
CA ILE A 182 10.94 -28.37 7.47
C ILE A 182 11.81 -28.15 8.72
N ARG A 183 11.24 -28.36 9.90
CA ARG A 183 11.96 -28.28 11.17
C ARG A 183 13.00 -29.39 11.24
N GLY A 184 14.26 -29.04 11.31
CA GLY A 184 15.38 -29.99 11.31
C GLY A 184 16.07 -30.20 9.97
N MET A 185 15.59 -29.55 8.90
CA MET A 185 16.36 -29.42 7.66
C MET A 185 17.50 -28.42 7.84
N GLU A 186 18.60 -28.64 7.15
CA GLU A 186 19.69 -27.67 7.05
C GLU A 186 19.20 -26.49 6.19
N LEU A 187 18.85 -25.39 6.85
CA LEU A 187 18.53 -24.14 6.16
C LEU A 187 19.80 -23.30 6.01
N PRO A 188 19.98 -22.62 4.87
CA PRO A 188 21.09 -21.70 4.68
C PRO A 188 21.22 -20.74 5.86
N GLU A 189 22.43 -20.62 6.41
CA GLU A 189 22.70 -19.62 7.42
C GLU A 189 22.80 -18.25 6.77
N ILE A 190 21.85 -17.36 7.10
CA ILE A 190 21.91 -15.97 6.71
C ILE A 190 22.26 -15.19 8.00
N PRO A 191 23.45 -14.58 8.06
CA PRO A 191 23.86 -13.85 9.27
C PRO A 191 22.88 -12.72 9.62
N GLY A 192 22.54 -12.63 10.91
CA GLY A 192 21.74 -11.50 11.43
C GLY A 192 20.24 -11.59 11.21
N ILE A 193 19.70 -12.68 10.62
CA ILE A 193 18.26 -12.87 10.50
C ILE A 193 17.67 -13.61 11.71
N HIS A 194 16.43 -13.27 12.03
CA HIS A 194 15.65 -13.99 13.03
C HIS A 194 14.99 -15.22 12.43
N ARG A 195 14.83 -16.28 13.23
CA ARG A 195 14.15 -17.51 12.82
C ARG A 195 12.99 -17.81 13.77
N PHE A 196 11.81 -18.00 13.21
CA PHE A 196 10.56 -18.23 13.94
C PHE A 196 9.86 -19.48 13.42
N ALA A 197 9.10 -20.17 14.28
CA ALA A 197 8.05 -21.03 13.77
C ALA A 197 6.92 -20.19 13.15
N VAL A 198 6.19 -20.73 12.20
CA VAL A 198 5.12 -20.00 11.49
C VAL A 198 4.03 -19.50 12.44
N ASN A 199 3.85 -20.16 13.58
CA ASN A 199 2.87 -19.84 14.60
C ASN A 199 3.39 -18.87 15.68
N ASP A 200 4.65 -18.43 15.61
CA ASP A 200 5.26 -17.50 16.58
C ASP A 200 4.87 -16.03 16.26
N SER A 201 3.59 -15.81 15.94
CA SER A 201 3.09 -14.49 15.52
C SER A 201 3.31 -13.39 16.56
N LEU A 202 3.31 -13.74 17.86
CA LEU A 202 3.58 -12.80 18.94
C LEU A 202 5.04 -12.32 18.91
N GLU A 203 5.99 -13.23 18.74
CA GLU A 203 7.42 -12.95 18.68
C GLU A 203 7.75 -12.13 17.42
N ILE A 204 7.12 -12.48 16.29
CA ILE A 204 7.23 -11.72 15.03
C ILE A 204 6.66 -10.29 15.21
N ALA A 205 5.51 -10.14 15.86
CA ALA A 205 4.96 -8.82 16.15
C ALA A 205 5.84 -8.00 17.12
N ASN A 206 6.52 -8.66 18.05
CA ASN A 206 7.50 -8.04 18.95
C ASN A 206 8.75 -7.58 18.17
N LEU A 207 9.26 -8.39 17.24
CA LEU A 207 10.35 -7.99 16.34
C LEU A 207 9.99 -6.74 15.55
N LEU A 208 8.81 -6.73 14.88
CA LEU A 208 8.33 -5.58 14.12
C LEU A 208 8.25 -4.32 14.99
N TRP A 209 7.74 -4.46 16.22
CA TRP A 209 7.62 -3.34 17.17
C TRP A 209 8.98 -2.82 17.63
N GLN A 210 9.89 -3.69 18.05
CA GLN A 210 11.22 -3.32 18.55
C GLN A 210 12.09 -2.70 17.47
N GLN A 211 11.99 -3.19 16.23
CA GLN A 211 12.75 -2.70 15.10
C GLN A 211 11.98 -1.70 14.23
N ARG A 212 10.89 -1.11 14.74
CA ARG A 212 10.05 -0.18 13.98
C ARG A 212 10.83 0.91 13.26
N PHE A 213 11.83 1.49 13.94
CA PHE A 213 12.67 2.54 13.37
C PHE A 213 13.44 2.07 12.12
N TYR A 214 13.93 0.84 12.11
CA TYR A 214 14.58 0.24 10.95
C TYR A 214 13.60 0.13 9.76
N PHE A 215 12.41 -0.40 9.99
CA PHE A 215 11.40 -0.54 8.95
C PHE A 215 10.87 0.80 8.41
N GLN A 216 10.91 1.86 9.21
CA GLN A 216 10.50 3.21 8.79
C GLN A 216 11.57 3.93 7.97
N ASN A 217 12.84 3.70 8.28
CA ASN A 217 13.96 4.43 7.69
C ASN A 217 14.75 3.59 6.67
N PHE A 218 14.21 2.46 6.28
CA PHE A 218 14.79 1.66 5.23
C PHE A 218 14.81 2.47 3.93
N ASN A 219 16.02 2.75 3.43
CA ASN A 219 16.22 3.48 2.19
C ASN A 219 16.39 2.48 1.04
N ILE A 220 15.61 2.69 -0.02
CA ILE A 220 15.65 1.95 -1.27
C ILE A 220 16.53 2.71 -2.25
#